data_6e0ce6d895796628557379370272197d
#
_entry.id   6e0ce6d895796628557379370272197d
#
_cell.length_a   1.000
_cell.length_b   1.000
_cell.length_c   1.000
_cell.angle_alpha   90.00
_cell.angle_beta   90.00
_cell.angle_gamma   90.00
#
_symmetry.space_group_name_H-M   'P 1'
#
loop_
_entity.id
_entity.type
_entity.pdbx_description
1 polymer ?
#
loop_
_entity_poly.entity_id
_entity_poly.type
_entity_poly.pdbx_seq_one_letter_code
_entity_poly.pdbx_strand_id
1 'polypeptide(L)'
;MNFDLADLRAFLSVADLGSFKAASAAIHLSQSALSRRIDKLETALGVMLFERTTRKVELTTVGRSFVPKARSVLNELDSALIGISDVAKRISGEVTIACVPSAVAYFLPDVMRTYHRKYPGIRIRVIDESSFDILLTVVRGEADFGLTYIGAQEADVEFEPVLQDPFVVACTKDHPLAKRKKVRWEELGQHNYITLAQGSGNRLLIDLALAQSKSHPRWFCEVHHVPAMVSLIEAGLGVGVVPRLAMPRHGHPSLVSIPLHEPDIARTLGLIKRRGRELTTAASYFYDLLIRAMK
;
A
#
# COMPACT_ATOMS: atom_id res chain seq x y z
N MET A 1 -16.58 -30.39 7.07
CA MET A 1 -16.19 -29.23 7.92
C MET A 1 -17.44 -28.70 8.59
N ASN A 2 -17.45 -28.57 9.92
CA ASN A 2 -18.67 -28.20 10.67
C ASN A 2 -18.56 -26.77 11.24
N PHE A 3 -18.25 -25.77 10.39
CA PHE A 3 -18.28 -24.35 10.72
C PHE A 3 -18.97 -23.57 9.59
N ASP A 4 -19.42 -22.35 9.88
CA ASP A 4 -20.14 -21.49 8.95
C ASP A 4 -19.46 -20.10 8.79
N LEU A 5 -19.99 -19.28 7.88
CA LEU A 5 -19.45 -17.95 7.59
C LEU A 5 -19.54 -17.00 8.80
N ALA A 6 -20.52 -17.20 9.68
CA ALA A 6 -20.62 -16.40 10.89
C ALA A 6 -19.49 -16.72 11.88
N ASP A 7 -18.95 -17.94 11.86
CA ASP A 7 -17.79 -18.33 12.66
C ASP A 7 -16.51 -17.66 12.12
N LEU A 8 -16.36 -17.53 10.78
CA LEU A 8 -15.27 -16.76 10.18
C LEU A 8 -15.36 -15.25 10.49
N ARG A 9 -16.57 -14.67 10.44
CA ARG A 9 -16.79 -13.27 10.83
C ARG A 9 -16.46 -13.03 12.30
N ALA A 10 -16.85 -13.97 13.17
CA ALA A 10 -16.51 -13.94 14.59
C ALA A 10 -14.99 -13.96 14.81
N PHE A 11 -14.27 -14.84 14.11
CA PHE A 11 -12.82 -14.94 14.16
C PHE A 11 -12.15 -13.62 13.74
N LEU A 12 -12.52 -13.07 12.59
CA LEU A 12 -11.94 -11.79 12.12
C LEU A 12 -12.24 -10.63 13.06
N SER A 13 -13.44 -10.56 13.64
CA SER A 13 -13.77 -9.51 14.61
C SER A 13 -12.88 -9.56 15.86
N VAL A 14 -12.57 -10.77 16.38
CA VAL A 14 -11.64 -10.92 17.51
C VAL A 14 -10.21 -10.60 17.09
N ALA A 15 -9.79 -11.02 15.90
CA ALA A 15 -8.46 -10.76 15.37
C ALA A 15 -8.19 -9.26 15.16
N ASP A 16 -9.18 -8.51 14.66
CA ASP A 16 -9.06 -7.09 14.38
C ASP A 16 -9.09 -6.23 15.66
N LEU A 17 -9.89 -6.63 16.66
CA LEU A 17 -10.10 -5.84 17.88
C LEU A 17 -9.25 -6.30 19.08
N GLY A 18 -8.58 -7.46 18.98
CA GLY A 18 -7.73 -7.99 20.03
C GLY A 18 -8.47 -8.27 21.37
N SER A 19 -9.81 -8.31 21.35
CA SER A 19 -10.63 -8.40 22.55
C SER A 19 -11.97 -9.11 22.28
N PHE A 20 -12.24 -10.20 22.97
CA PHE A 20 -13.56 -10.88 22.90
C PHE A 20 -14.72 -9.94 23.32
N LYS A 21 -14.51 -9.08 24.31
CA LYS A 21 -15.51 -8.12 24.76
C LYS A 21 -15.82 -7.07 23.68
N ALA A 22 -14.79 -6.48 23.09
CA ALA A 22 -14.97 -5.50 22.03
C ALA A 22 -15.59 -6.14 20.77
N ALA A 23 -15.09 -7.33 20.38
CA ALA A 23 -15.59 -8.06 19.23
C ALA A 23 -17.06 -8.47 19.38
N SER A 24 -17.46 -8.98 20.56
CA SER A 24 -18.84 -9.39 20.83
C SER A 24 -19.81 -8.18 20.73
N ALA A 25 -19.41 -7.02 21.22
CA ALA A 25 -20.19 -5.79 21.07
C ALA A 25 -20.29 -5.35 19.59
N ALA A 26 -19.20 -5.43 18.84
CA ALA A 26 -19.16 -5.02 17.43
C ALA A 26 -20.05 -5.87 16.51
N ILE A 27 -20.21 -7.18 16.81
CA ILE A 27 -21.04 -8.09 16.02
C ILE A 27 -22.39 -8.45 16.70
N HIS A 28 -22.78 -7.70 17.73
CA HIS A 28 -24.05 -7.83 18.44
C HIS A 28 -24.29 -9.25 19.01
N LEU A 29 -23.26 -9.89 19.57
CA LEU A 29 -23.33 -11.18 20.23
C LEU A 29 -22.98 -11.05 21.72
N SER A 30 -23.43 -12.03 22.53
CA SER A 30 -22.88 -12.19 23.88
C SER A 30 -21.45 -12.73 23.79
N GLN A 31 -20.58 -12.38 24.76
CA GLN A 31 -19.19 -12.87 24.80
C GLN A 31 -19.14 -14.41 24.84
N SER A 32 -20.09 -15.07 25.52
CA SER A 32 -20.18 -16.53 25.56
C SER A 32 -20.58 -17.15 24.22
N ALA A 33 -21.46 -16.49 23.46
CA ALA A 33 -21.84 -16.91 22.10
C ALA A 33 -20.66 -16.75 21.14
N LEU A 34 -19.93 -15.62 21.21
CA LEU A 34 -18.73 -15.40 20.43
C LEU A 34 -17.65 -16.46 20.73
N SER A 35 -17.37 -16.74 22.02
CA SER A 35 -16.39 -17.78 22.39
C SER A 35 -16.76 -19.13 21.80
N ARG A 36 -18.01 -19.54 21.90
CA ARG A 36 -18.49 -20.82 21.32
C ARG A 36 -18.30 -20.89 19.80
N ARG A 37 -18.46 -19.79 19.07
CA ARG A 37 -18.20 -19.74 17.62
C ARG A 37 -16.72 -19.93 17.31
N ILE A 38 -15.84 -19.31 18.07
CA ILE A 38 -14.40 -19.48 17.92
C ILE A 38 -14.00 -20.92 18.26
N ASP A 39 -14.49 -21.46 19.38
CA ASP A 39 -14.20 -22.85 19.79
C ASP A 39 -14.68 -23.87 18.74
N LYS A 40 -15.86 -23.64 18.14
CA LYS A 40 -16.40 -24.42 17.02
C LYS A 40 -15.48 -24.37 15.79
N LEU A 41 -14.99 -23.18 15.44
CA LEU A 41 -14.08 -22.99 14.31
C LEU A 41 -12.73 -23.68 14.56
N GLU A 42 -12.12 -23.46 15.72
CA GLU A 42 -10.85 -24.08 16.12
C GLU A 42 -10.96 -25.61 16.14
N THR A 43 -12.06 -26.14 16.68
CA THR A 43 -12.35 -27.60 16.69
C THR A 43 -12.48 -28.13 15.26
N ALA A 44 -13.20 -27.45 14.40
CA ALA A 44 -13.40 -27.87 13.00
C ALA A 44 -12.10 -27.84 12.17
N LEU A 45 -11.19 -26.94 12.50
CA LEU A 45 -9.87 -26.80 11.86
C LEU A 45 -8.81 -27.73 12.51
N GLY A 46 -9.06 -28.22 13.73
CA GLY A 46 -8.10 -29.01 14.50
C GLY A 46 -6.90 -28.24 15.02
N VAL A 47 -6.97 -26.89 15.07
CA VAL A 47 -5.89 -26.01 15.50
C VAL A 47 -6.42 -24.83 16.29
N MET A 48 -5.61 -24.32 17.22
CA MET A 48 -5.92 -23.09 17.95
C MET A 48 -5.52 -21.86 17.10
N LEU A 49 -6.42 -20.91 17.00
CA LEU A 49 -6.22 -19.65 16.27
C LEU A 49 -5.82 -18.50 17.21
N PHE A 50 -6.22 -18.62 18.50
CA PHE A 50 -5.88 -17.64 19.53
C PHE A 50 -5.13 -18.29 20.70
N GLU A 51 -4.15 -17.56 21.23
CA GLU A 51 -3.59 -17.78 22.56
C GLU A 51 -4.37 -16.93 23.55
N ARG A 52 -5.05 -17.60 24.49
CA ARG A 52 -5.90 -16.93 25.49
C ARG A 52 -5.21 -16.95 26.83
N THR A 53 -4.84 -15.77 27.31
CA THR A 53 -4.45 -15.58 28.72
C THR A 53 -5.49 -14.70 29.41
N THR A 54 -5.50 -14.70 30.73
CA THR A 54 -6.43 -13.86 31.51
C THR A 54 -6.27 -12.36 31.28
N ARG A 55 -5.18 -11.95 30.62
CA ARG A 55 -4.84 -10.52 30.37
C ARG A 55 -4.75 -10.14 28.90
N LYS A 56 -4.63 -11.11 27.98
CA LYS A 56 -4.35 -10.83 26.57
C LYS A 56 -4.93 -11.87 25.65
N VAL A 57 -5.42 -11.45 24.50
CA VAL A 57 -5.86 -12.31 23.38
C VAL A 57 -4.92 -12.02 22.22
N GLU A 58 -4.15 -13.02 21.82
CA GLU A 58 -3.21 -12.91 20.71
C GLU A 58 -3.48 -14.02 19.68
N LEU A 59 -3.21 -13.71 18.43
CA LEU A 59 -3.26 -14.74 17.38
C LEU A 59 -2.07 -15.70 17.51
N THR A 60 -2.30 -16.99 17.35
CA THR A 60 -1.23 -17.98 17.12
C THR A 60 -0.57 -17.73 15.77
N THR A 61 0.56 -18.38 15.48
CA THR A 61 1.17 -18.34 14.14
C THR A 61 0.20 -18.81 13.05
N VAL A 62 -0.60 -19.86 13.35
CA VAL A 62 -1.64 -20.36 12.45
C VAL A 62 -2.77 -19.35 12.33
N GLY A 63 -3.21 -18.73 13.43
CA GLY A 63 -4.23 -17.69 13.43
C GLY A 63 -3.82 -16.50 12.55
N ARG A 64 -2.60 -16.00 12.68
CA ARG A 64 -2.06 -14.93 11.81
C ARG A 64 -2.10 -15.32 10.32
N SER A 65 -1.70 -16.53 9.97
CA SER A 65 -1.75 -17.00 8.59
C SER A 65 -3.17 -17.25 8.07
N PHE A 66 -4.13 -17.49 8.97
CA PHE A 66 -5.52 -17.76 8.62
C PHE A 66 -6.34 -16.47 8.40
N VAL A 67 -6.01 -15.36 9.07
CA VAL A 67 -6.70 -14.06 8.90
C VAL A 67 -6.86 -13.66 7.42
N PRO A 68 -5.81 -13.57 6.59
CA PRO A 68 -5.98 -13.18 5.19
C PRO A 68 -6.85 -14.16 4.39
N LYS A 69 -6.77 -15.46 4.68
CA LYS A 69 -7.58 -16.49 4.02
C LYS A 69 -9.07 -16.36 4.37
N ALA A 70 -9.38 -16.20 5.66
CA ALA A 70 -10.76 -16.00 6.13
C ALA A 70 -11.38 -14.72 5.56
N ARG A 71 -10.60 -13.63 5.51
CA ARG A 71 -11.03 -12.35 4.91
C ARG A 71 -11.31 -12.51 3.41
N SER A 72 -10.44 -13.22 2.70
CA SER A 72 -10.62 -13.52 1.28
C SER A 72 -11.91 -14.28 0.98
N VAL A 73 -12.22 -15.33 1.76
CA VAL A 73 -13.44 -16.12 1.58
C VAL A 73 -14.70 -15.27 1.78
N LEU A 74 -14.72 -14.42 2.81
CA LEU A 74 -15.86 -13.52 3.04
C LEU A 74 -16.01 -12.47 1.95
N ASN A 75 -14.91 -11.90 1.47
CA ASN A 75 -14.93 -10.94 0.37
C ASN A 75 -15.42 -11.57 -0.94
N GLU A 76 -15.06 -12.81 -1.22
CA GLU A 76 -15.49 -13.52 -2.41
C GLU A 76 -17.00 -13.85 -2.36
N LEU A 77 -17.51 -14.23 -1.20
CA LEU A 77 -18.94 -14.40 -0.99
C LEU A 77 -19.71 -13.08 -1.17
N ASP A 78 -19.25 -12.02 -0.53
CA ASP A 78 -19.89 -10.69 -0.64
C ASP A 78 -19.90 -10.23 -2.11
N SER A 79 -18.86 -10.57 -2.89
CA SER A 79 -18.79 -10.26 -4.32
C SER A 79 -19.73 -11.09 -5.17
N ALA A 80 -19.88 -12.39 -4.87
CA ALA A 80 -20.83 -13.25 -5.56
C ALA A 80 -22.28 -12.75 -5.33
N LEU A 81 -22.57 -12.24 -4.14
CA LEU A 81 -23.88 -11.65 -3.83
C LEU A 81 -24.13 -10.32 -4.55
N ILE A 82 -23.08 -9.54 -4.84
CA ILE A 82 -23.15 -8.32 -5.65
C ILE A 82 -23.61 -8.62 -7.09
N GLY A 83 -23.11 -9.72 -7.68
CA GLY A 83 -23.46 -10.13 -9.04
C GLY A 83 -24.92 -10.61 -9.21
N ILE A 84 -25.60 -10.93 -8.11
CA ILE A 84 -26.98 -11.45 -8.13
C ILE A 84 -28.03 -10.36 -7.86
N SER A 85 -27.67 -9.26 -7.23
CA SER A 85 -28.62 -8.20 -6.91
C SER A 85 -28.22 -6.86 -7.52
N ASP A 86 -28.94 -6.46 -8.58
CA ASP A 86 -29.01 -5.10 -9.10
C ASP A 86 -29.59 -4.07 -8.08
N VAL A 87 -29.64 -4.45 -6.81
CA VAL A 87 -30.08 -3.62 -5.71
C VAL A 87 -28.87 -2.89 -5.12
N ALA A 88 -28.39 -1.90 -5.84
CA ALA A 88 -27.23 -1.03 -5.57
C ALA A 88 -27.25 -0.25 -4.23
N LYS A 89 -28.05 -0.64 -3.24
CA LYS A 89 -28.24 0.14 -2.00
C LYS A 89 -27.72 -0.52 -0.71
N ARG A 90 -27.15 -1.73 -0.75
CA ARG A 90 -26.65 -2.42 0.46
C ARG A 90 -25.35 -3.20 0.23
N ILE A 91 -24.49 -2.75 -0.67
CA ILE A 91 -23.18 -3.37 -0.83
C ILE A 91 -22.32 -2.95 0.35
N SER A 92 -22.04 -3.88 1.24
CA SER A 92 -21.09 -3.71 2.33
C SER A 92 -19.94 -4.69 2.13
N GLY A 93 -18.72 -4.25 2.40
CA GLY A 93 -17.52 -5.06 2.24
C GLY A 93 -16.28 -4.22 2.48
N GLU A 94 -15.12 -4.76 2.18
CA GLU A 94 -13.84 -4.07 2.28
C GLU A 94 -13.02 -4.34 1.02
N VAL A 95 -12.42 -3.29 0.48
CA VAL A 95 -11.37 -3.39 -0.55
C VAL A 95 -10.06 -2.94 0.07
N THR A 96 -9.06 -3.80 0.03
CA THR A 96 -7.73 -3.50 0.55
C THR A 96 -6.75 -3.31 -0.61
N ILE A 97 -6.13 -2.12 -0.68
CA ILE A 97 -5.06 -1.82 -1.62
C ILE A 97 -3.75 -1.59 -0.86
N ALA A 98 -2.66 -2.21 -1.33
CA ALA A 98 -1.31 -1.90 -0.88
C ALA A 98 -0.65 -0.94 -1.89
N CYS A 99 0.00 0.13 -1.42
CA CYS A 99 0.40 1.22 -2.32
C CYS A 99 1.66 1.94 -1.84
N VAL A 100 2.58 2.26 -2.76
CA VAL A 100 3.71 3.11 -2.41
C VAL A 100 3.24 4.51 -2.02
N PRO A 101 3.80 5.14 -0.95
CA PRO A 101 3.30 6.41 -0.41
C PRO A 101 3.17 7.55 -1.42
N SER A 102 4.09 7.65 -2.39
CA SER A 102 4.02 8.66 -3.45
C SER A 102 2.81 8.50 -4.37
N ALA A 103 2.38 7.25 -4.64
CA ALA A 103 1.19 6.99 -5.45
C ALA A 103 -0.10 7.17 -4.64
N VAL A 104 -0.07 6.91 -3.32
CA VAL A 104 -1.18 7.25 -2.40
C VAL A 104 -1.50 8.74 -2.52
N ALA A 105 -0.50 9.60 -2.33
CA ALA A 105 -0.70 11.06 -2.36
C ALA A 105 -1.17 11.56 -3.73
N TYR A 106 -0.73 10.93 -4.83
CA TYR A 106 -0.96 11.44 -6.17
C TYR A 106 -2.26 10.97 -6.82
N PHE A 107 -2.62 9.69 -6.66
CA PHE A 107 -3.76 9.08 -7.38
C PHE A 107 -4.96 8.78 -6.50
N LEU A 108 -4.75 8.28 -5.28
CA LEU A 108 -5.83 7.73 -4.48
C LEU A 108 -6.92 8.75 -4.11
N PRO A 109 -6.65 10.02 -3.79
CA PRO A 109 -7.71 10.94 -3.37
C PRO A 109 -8.85 11.06 -4.38
N ASP A 110 -8.53 11.21 -5.67
CA ASP A 110 -9.54 11.36 -6.72
C ASP A 110 -10.24 10.04 -7.06
N VAL A 111 -9.48 8.96 -7.11
CA VAL A 111 -10.02 7.62 -7.34
C VAL A 111 -10.95 7.20 -6.21
N MET A 112 -10.55 7.38 -4.95
CA MET A 112 -11.36 7.05 -3.78
C MET A 112 -12.65 7.88 -3.72
N ARG A 113 -12.59 9.17 -4.07
CA ARG A 113 -13.78 10.03 -4.15
C ARG A 113 -14.77 9.51 -5.19
N THR A 114 -14.28 9.10 -6.35
CA THR A 114 -15.10 8.54 -7.43
C THR A 114 -15.66 7.18 -7.07
N TYR A 115 -14.85 6.33 -6.45
CA TYR A 115 -15.24 5.01 -5.99
C TYR A 115 -16.31 5.08 -4.89
N HIS A 116 -16.08 5.88 -3.85
CA HIS A 116 -17.00 6.01 -2.72
C HIS A 116 -18.38 6.56 -3.12
N ARG A 117 -18.45 7.44 -4.12
CA ARG A 117 -19.74 7.90 -4.67
C ARG A 117 -20.57 6.75 -5.25
N LYS A 118 -19.93 5.76 -5.85
CA LYS A 118 -20.62 4.60 -6.44
C LYS A 118 -20.90 3.50 -5.42
N TYR A 119 -19.99 3.30 -4.47
CA TYR A 119 -20.05 2.25 -3.46
C TYR A 119 -19.89 2.81 -2.03
N PRO A 120 -20.87 3.57 -1.52
CA PRO A 120 -20.74 4.24 -0.21
C PRO A 120 -20.70 3.28 0.98
N GLY A 121 -21.17 2.04 0.81
CA GLY A 121 -21.15 0.99 1.85
C GLY A 121 -19.85 0.19 1.91
N ILE A 122 -18.91 0.39 0.95
CA ILE A 122 -17.64 -0.35 0.94
C ILE A 122 -16.58 0.45 1.71
N ARG A 123 -15.91 -0.23 2.64
CA ARG A 123 -14.73 0.31 3.31
C ARG A 123 -13.50 0.13 2.42
N ILE A 124 -12.67 1.16 2.35
CA ILE A 124 -11.40 1.12 1.64
C ILE A 124 -10.30 1.09 2.70
N ARG A 125 -9.47 0.05 2.65
CA ARG A 125 -8.25 -0.06 3.46
C ARG A 125 -7.05 0.21 2.57
N VAL A 126 -6.22 1.17 2.94
CA VAL A 126 -4.97 1.50 2.27
C VAL A 126 -3.82 1.06 3.16
N ILE A 127 -2.90 0.27 2.62
CA ILE A 127 -1.66 -0.15 3.25
C ILE A 127 -0.55 0.56 2.51
N ASP A 128 0.04 1.59 3.12
CA ASP A 128 1.11 2.40 2.53
C ASP A 128 2.48 1.93 3.04
N GLU A 129 3.20 1.23 2.18
CA GLU A 129 4.45 0.55 2.53
C GLU A 129 5.51 0.65 1.43
N SER A 130 6.67 0.02 1.68
CA SER A 130 7.73 -0.11 0.68
C SER A 130 7.30 -1.01 -0.48
N SER A 131 7.94 -0.87 -1.65
CA SER A 131 7.63 -1.71 -2.81
C SER A 131 7.79 -3.21 -2.54
N PHE A 132 8.74 -3.60 -1.69
CA PHE A 132 8.96 -4.98 -1.29
C PHE A 132 7.84 -5.50 -0.37
N ASP A 133 7.44 -4.73 0.63
CA ASP A 133 6.38 -5.11 1.56
C ASP A 133 5.02 -5.20 0.86
N ILE A 134 4.75 -4.30 -0.09
CA ILE A 134 3.55 -4.35 -0.94
C ILE A 134 3.46 -5.67 -1.71
N LEU A 135 4.58 -6.12 -2.29
CA LEU A 135 4.64 -7.40 -2.99
C LEU A 135 4.25 -8.55 -2.06
N LEU A 136 4.86 -8.61 -0.87
CA LEU A 136 4.56 -9.63 0.14
C LEU A 136 3.10 -9.58 0.59
N THR A 137 2.56 -8.40 0.82
CA THR A 137 1.17 -8.17 1.23
C THR A 137 0.18 -8.70 0.20
N VAL A 138 0.44 -8.49 -1.10
CA VAL A 138 -0.39 -9.03 -2.19
C VAL A 138 -0.25 -10.55 -2.32
N VAL A 139 0.98 -11.08 -2.27
CA VAL A 139 1.23 -12.53 -2.35
C VAL A 139 0.55 -13.28 -1.19
N ARG A 140 0.57 -12.72 0.02
CA ARG A 140 -0.11 -13.29 1.20
C ARG A 140 -1.63 -13.14 1.16
N GLY A 141 -2.17 -12.36 0.22
CA GLY A 141 -3.61 -12.08 0.13
C GLY A 141 -4.12 -11.15 1.22
N GLU A 142 -3.25 -10.36 1.83
CA GLU A 142 -3.58 -9.32 2.83
C GLU A 142 -4.10 -8.05 2.14
N ALA A 143 -3.79 -7.85 0.85
CA ALA A 143 -4.41 -6.89 -0.03
C ALA A 143 -5.01 -7.58 -1.26
N ASP A 144 -6.06 -7.00 -1.82
CA ASP A 144 -6.68 -7.48 -3.05
C ASP A 144 -5.76 -7.27 -4.25
N PHE A 145 -5.09 -6.12 -4.28
CA PHE A 145 -4.10 -5.76 -5.30
C PHE A 145 -3.15 -4.68 -4.75
N GLY A 146 -2.08 -4.40 -5.48
CA GLY A 146 -1.12 -3.37 -5.10
C GLY A 146 -0.85 -2.37 -6.22
N LEU A 147 -0.48 -1.14 -5.86
CA LEU A 147 0.06 -0.12 -6.77
C LEU A 147 1.51 0.16 -6.37
N THR A 148 2.43 -0.35 -7.18
CA THR A 148 3.86 -0.32 -6.87
C THR A 148 4.72 -0.31 -8.15
N TYR A 149 6.02 -0.36 -7.96
CA TYR A 149 7.00 -0.64 -9.01
C TYR A 149 7.76 -1.90 -8.60
N ILE A 150 8.09 -2.73 -9.57
CA ILE A 150 8.89 -3.95 -9.36
C ILE A 150 10.14 -3.89 -10.20
N GLY A 151 11.25 -4.38 -9.62
CA GLY A 151 12.55 -4.41 -10.29
C GLY A 151 12.79 -5.66 -11.13
N ALA A 152 12.03 -6.73 -10.89
CA ALA A 152 12.14 -8.01 -11.58
C ALA A 152 10.75 -8.67 -11.70
N GLN A 153 10.65 -9.69 -12.59
CA GLN A 153 9.45 -10.51 -12.66
C GLN A 153 9.34 -11.41 -11.42
N GLU A 154 8.19 -11.35 -10.76
CA GLU A 154 7.86 -12.19 -9.62
C GLU A 154 6.85 -13.27 -10.05
N ALA A 155 7.15 -14.52 -9.71
CA ALA A 155 6.37 -15.67 -10.19
C ALA A 155 4.92 -15.66 -9.69
N ASP A 156 4.71 -15.16 -8.46
CA ASP A 156 3.42 -15.24 -7.75
C ASP A 156 2.47 -14.07 -8.04
N VAL A 157 2.92 -13.06 -8.80
CA VAL A 157 2.10 -11.89 -9.14
C VAL A 157 2.04 -11.65 -10.66
N GLU A 158 0.97 -11.01 -11.07
CA GLU A 158 0.83 -10.38 -12.37
C GLU A 158 1.08 -8.90 -12.21
N PHE A 159 1.98 -8.33 -13.00
CA PHE A 159 2.28 -6.91 -13.02
C PHE A 159 1.76 -6.30 -14.33
N GLU A 160 0.89 -5.31 -14.18
CA GLU A 160 0.41 -4.49 -15.29
C GLU A 160 1.11 -3.13 -15.24
N PRO A 161 2.12 -2.86 -16.10
CA PRO A 161 2.80 -1.58 -16.13
C PRO A 161 1.85 -0.50 -16.67
N VAL A 162 1.82 0.67 -16.03
CA VAL A 162 0.89 1.74 -16.41
C VAL A 162 1.62 3.03 -16.79
N LEU A 163 2.62 3.45 -16.01
CA LEU A 163 3.32 4.71 -16.31
C LEU A 163 4.80 4.66 -15.91
N GLN A 164 5.57 5.54 -16.56
CA GLN A 164 6.95 5.84 -16.19
C GLN A 164 6.97 7.06 -15.27
N ASP A 165 7.60 6.92 -14.11
CA ASP A 165 7.75 7.96 -13.11
C ASP A 165 9.23 8.35 -13.00
N PRO A 166 9.67 9.43 -13.65
CA PRO A 166 11.07 9.86 -13.61
C PRO A 166 11.45 10.37 -12.22
N PHE A 167 12.71 10.19 -11.87
CA PHE A 167 13.28 10.85 -10.71
C PHE A 167 13.64 12.31 -11.03
N VAL A 168 13.39 13.17 -10.05
CA VAL A 168 13.65 14.62 -10.14
C VAL A 168 14.38 15.10 -8.90
N VAL A 169 15.11 16.18 -9.03
CA VAL A 169 15.66 16.92 -7.88
C VAL A 169 14.55 17.76 -7.28
N ALA A 170 14.30 17.59 -5.99
CA ALA A 170 13.42 18.45 -5.22
C ALA A 170 14.24 19.45 -4.40
N CYS A 171 13.86 20.70 -4.41
CA CYS A 171 14.41 21.76 -3.55
C CYS A 171 13.40 22.88 -3.33
N THR A 172 13.71 23.82 -2.44
CA THR A 172 12.90 25.02 -2.25
C THR A 172 13.05 26.00 -3.43
N LYS A 173 12.06 26.87 -3.63
CA LYS A 173 12.05 27.84 -4.76
C LYS A 173 13.19 28.87 -4.71
N ASP A 174 13.69 29.17 -3.53
CA ASP A 174 14.80 30.08 -3.26
C ASP A 174 16.17 29.42 -3.37
N HIS A 175 16.22 28.08 -3.46
CA HIS A 175 17.46 27.34 -3.61
C HIS A 175 18.16 27.64 -4.95
N PRO A 176 19.51 27.73 -5.01
CA PRO A 176 20.25 28.03 -6.25
C PRO A 176 19.90 27.09 -7.42
N LEU A 177 19.67 25.81 -7.13
CA LEU A 177 19.28 24.81 -8.16
C LEU A 177 17.90 25.09 -8.76
N ALA A 178 17.00 25.79 -8.10
CA ALA A 178 15.65 26.08 -8.59
C ALA A 178 15.62 26.85 -9.92
N LYS A 179 16.70 27.58 -10.23
CA LYS A 179 16.87 28.36 -11.48
C LYS A 179 17.42 27.51 -12.64
N ARG A 180 17.80 26.26 -12.38
CA ARG A 180 18.37 25.36 -13.39
C ARG A 180 17.26 24.70 -14.21
N LYS A 181 17.49 24.52 -15.50
CA LYS A 181 16.57 23.74 -16.36
C LYS A 181 16.74 22.24 -16.19
N LYS A 182 17.94 21.79 -15.84
CA LYS A 182 18.33 20.40 -15.55
C LYS A 182 19.48 20.42 -14.54
N VAL A 183 19.62 19.35 -13.75
CA VAL A 183 20.68 19.18 -12.75
C VAL A 183 21.38 17.85 -12.99
N ARG A 184 22.71 17.83 -12.90
CA ARG A 184 23.52 16.59 -12.94
C ARG A 184 23.76 16.08 -11.54
N TRP A 185 23.99 14.78 -11.44
CA TRP A 185 24.28 14.13 -10.15
C TRP A 185 25.48 14.72 -9.41
N GLU A 186 26.51 15.15 -10.15
CA GLU A 186 27.71 15.79 -9.60
C GLU A 186 27.39 17.10 -8.87
N GLU A 187 26.44 17.87 -9.36
CA GLU A 187 26.03 19.15 -8.77
C GLU A 187 25.41 18.95 -7.37
N LEU A 188 24.75 17.81 -7.12
CA LEU A 188 24.12 17.51 -5.82
C LEU A 188 25.14 17.40 -4.69
N GLY A 189 26.37 16.95 -4.98
CA GLY A 189 27.46 16.83 -4.00
C GLY A 189 27.95 18.17 -3.44
N GLN A 190 27.55 19.30 -4.03
CA GLN A 190 27.85 20.66 -3.55
C GLN A 190 26.80 21.20 -2.57
N HIS A 191 25.75 20.43 -2.30
CA HIS A 191 24.63 20.84 -1.46
C HIS A 191 24.40 19.82 -0.34
N ASN A 192 23.64 20.20 0.66
CA ASN A 192 23.14 19.28 1.69
C ASN A 192 22.19 18.27 1.03
N TYR A 193 22.73 17.11 0.65
CA TYR A 193 21.97 16.07 -0.01
C TYR A 193 21.26 15.18 1.01
N ILE A 194 19.96 15.06 0.88
CA ILE A 194 19.11 14.18 1.68
C ILE A 194 18.80 12.95 0.85
N THR A 195 19.00 11.76 1.42
CA THR A 195 18.81 10.48 0.72
C THR A 195 17.84 9.56 1.42
N LEU A 196 17.45 8.49 0.73
CA LEU A 196 16.67 7.39 1.31
C LEU A 196 17.61 6.30 1.86
N ALA A 197 17.16 5.59 2.89
CA ALA A 197 17.88 4.47 3.48
C ALA A 197 18.11 3.32 2.49
N GLN A 198 19.15 2.53 2.70
CA GLN A 198 19.55 1.43 1.81
C GLN A 198 18.46 0.36 1.59
N GLY A 199 17.52 0.19 2.53
CA GLY A 199 16.37 -0.71 2.37
C GLY A 199 15.26 -0.19 1.44
N SER A 200 15.37 1.05 0.95
CA SER A 200 14.38 1.64 0.03
C SER A 200 14.60 1.16 -1.40
N GLY A 201 13.55 0.64 -2.05
CA GLY A 201 13.61 0.28 -3.47
C GLY A 201 13.93 1.47 -4.38
N ASN A 202 13.53 2.71 -4.02
CA ASN A 202 13.93 3.92 -4.75
C ASN A 202 15.44 4.16 -4.64
N ARG A 203 16.03 3.94 -3.44
CA ARG A 203 17.47 4.05 -3.26
C ARG A 203 18.21 3.01 -4.08
N LEU A 204 17.72 1.77 -4.12
CA LEU A 204 18.31 0.71 -4.94
C LEU A 204 18.35 1.08 -6.42
N LEU A 205 17.27 1.66 -6.97
CA LEU A 205 17.22 2.11 -8.37
C LEU A 205 18.25 3.22 -8.64
N ILE A 206 18.42 4.15 -7.72
CA ILE A 206 19.42 5.22 -7.81
C ILE A 206 20.84 4.63 -7.76
N ASP A 207 21.10 3.76 -6.78
CA ASP A 207 22.43 3.17 -6.61
C ASP A 207 22.82 2.30 -7.82
N LEU A 208 21.89 1.53 -8.40
CA LEU A 208 22.11 0.76 -9.62
C LEU A 208 22.44 1.66 -10.82
N ALA A 209 21.71 2.76 -10.99
CA ALA A 209 21.97 3.69 -12.08
C ALA A 209 23.31 4.43 -11.92
N LEU A 210 23.72 4.69 -10.68
CA LEU A 210 25.00 5.35 -10.37
C LEU A 210 26.18 4.38 -10.23
N ALA A 211 25.96 3.07 -10.30
CA ALA A 211 27.01 2.07 -10.04
C ALA A 211 28.26 2.24 -10.93
N GLN A 212 28.10 2.75 -12.15
CA GLN A 212 29.20 3.05 -13.07
C GLN A 212 29.60 4.54 -13.07
N SER A 213 28.94 5.37 -12.28
CA SER A 213 29.25 6.80 -12.16
C SER A 213 30.35 7.02 -11.14
N LYS A 214 31.24 7.99 -11.42
CA LYS A 214 32.23 8.45 -10.44
C LYS A 214 31.60 9.38 -9.38
N SER A 215 30.35 9.79 -9.58
CA SER A 215 29.68 10.83 -8.79
C SER A 215 28.62 10.21 -7.91
N HIS A 216 28.98 9.91 -6.68
CA HIS A 216 28.03 9.57 -5.62
C HIS A 216 27.92 10.76 -4.68
N PRO A 217 26.80 11.51 -4.68
CA PRO A 217 26.61 12.63 -3.75
C PRO A 217 26.75 12.14 -2.32
N ARG A 218 27.60 12.79 -1.52
CA ARG A 218 27.66 12.51 -0.08
C ARG A 218 26.40 13.04 0.57
N TRP A 219 25.68 12.16 1.26
CA TRP A 219 24.48 12.57 1.98
C TRP A 219 24.82 13.17 3.35
N PHE A 220 24.04 14.13 3.75
CA PHE A 220 24.10 14.75 5.08
C PHE A 220 23.00 14.17 6.00
N CYS A 221 21.88 13.74 5.43
CA CYS A 221 20.74 13.19 6.15
C CYS A 221 20.16 12.00 5.38
N GLU A 222 19.78 10.95 6.11
CA GLU A 222 19.14 9.76 5.58
C GLU A 222 17.77 9.56 6.23
N VAL A 223 16.76 9.20 5.43
CA VAL A 223 15.39 8.92 5.90
C VAL A 223 14.82 7.66 5.23
N HIS A 224 13.84 7.02 5.86
CA HIS A 224 13.25 5.79 5.32
C HIS A 224 12.20 6.05 4.22
N HIS A 225 11.46 7.14 4.31
CA HIS A 225 10.28 7.38 3.47
C HIS A 225 10.37 8.68 2.69
N VAL A 226 9.92 8.63 1.42
CA VAL A 226 9.89 9.80 0.52
C VAL A 226 9.12 10.99 1.10
N PRO A 227 7.94 10.84 1.75
CA PRO A 227 7.26 11.96 2.37
C PRO A 227 8.09 12.68 3.43
N ALA A 228 8.82 11.95 4.26
CA ALA A 228 9.73 12.54 5.26
C ALA A 228 10.85 13.33 4.57
N MET A 229 11.44 12.79 3.49
CA MET A 229 12.44 13.51 2.69
C MET A 229 11.87 14.82 2.14
N VAL A 230 10.67 14.79 1.53
CA VAL A 230 10.02 15.99 0.97
C VAL A 230 9.77 17.04 2.07
N SER A 231 9.33 16.63 3.26
CA SER A 231 9.13 17.55 4.39
C SER A 231 10.43 18.22 4.86
N LEU A 232 11.55 17.48 4.91
CA LEU A 232 12.86 18.05 5.26
C LEU A 232 13.36 19.04 4.18
N ILE A 233 13.14 18.72 2.90
CA ILE A 233 13.46 19.62 1.80
C ILE A 233 12.61 20.88 1.89
N GLU A 234 11.32 20.75 2.18
CA GLU A 234 10.41 21.89 2.35
C GLU A 234 10.82 22.80 3.51
N ALA A 235 11.35 22.24 4.57
CA ALA A 235 11.93 22.98 5.70
C ALA A 235 13.27 23.69 5.35
N GLY A 236 13.77 23.56 4.12
CA GLY A 236 15.00 24.22 3.66
C GLY A 236 16.30 23.53 4.10
N LEU A 237 16.25 22.29 4.58
CA LEU A 237 17.41 21.57 5.10
C LEU A 237 18.37 21.09 4.00
N GLY A 238 17.92 21.06 2.73
CA GLY A 238 18.76 20.64 1.63
C GLY A 238 17.97 20.28 0.38
N VAL A 239 18.55 19.42 -0.44
CA VAL A 239 17.99 18.92 -1.70
C VAL A 239 17.92 17.41 -1.68
N GLY A 240 17.04 16.82 -2.46
CA GLY A 240 16.93 15.35 -2.57
C GLY A 240 16.44 14.91 -3.93
N VAL A 241 16.71 13.64 -4.26
CA VAL A 241 16.20 13.02 -5.48
C VAL A 241 15.00 12.17 -5.12
N VAL A 242 13.87 12.51 -5.70
CA VAL A 242 12.56 11.89 -5.44
C VAL A 242 11.88 11.48 -6.75
N PRO A 243 11.01 10.47 -6.72
CA PRO A 243 10.11 10.22 -7.85
C PRO A 243 9.24 11.44 -8.14
N ARG A 244 8.96 11.74 -9.40
CA ARG A 244 8.15 12.91 -9.79
C ARG A 244 6.76 12.91 -9.14
N LEU A 245 6.16 11.73 -8.95
CA LEU A 245 4.88 11.57 -8.27
C LEU A 245 4.90 11.92 -6.76
N ALA A 246 6.06 12.03 -6.15
CA ALA A 246 6.17 12.52 -4.78
C ALA A 246 5.99 14.06 -4.69
N MET A 247 6.06 14.74 -5.83
CA MET A 247 5.87 16.20 -5.92
C MET A 247 4.41 16.51 -6.28
N PRO A 248 3.83 17.57 -5.69
CA PRO A 248 2.45 17.96 -5.96
C PRO A 248 2.13 18.16 -7.44
N ARG A 249 0.93 17.76 -7.84
CA ARG A 249 0.43 17.85 -9.24
C ARG A 249 0.36 19.29 -9.77
N HIS A 250 -0.16 20.18 -8.95
CA HIS A 250 -0.53 21.55 -9.33
C HIS A 250 0.49 22.59 -8.83
N GLY A 251 1.73 22.17 -8.66
CA GLY A 251 2.78 23.00 -8.07
C GLY A 251 2.71 23.03 -6.53
N HIS A 252 3.75 23.56 -5.93
CA HIS A 252 3.87 23.69 -4.48
C HIS A 252 4.21 25.14 -4.14
N PRO A 253 3.70 25.73 -3.03
CA PRO A 253 4.02 27.10 -2.67
C PRO A 253 5.52 27.32 -2.46
N SER A 254 6.24 26.38 -1.86
CA SER A 254 7.64 26.47 -1.48
C SER A 254 8.60 25.57 -2.27
N LEU A 255 8.13 24.48 -2.91
CA LEU A 255 8.98 23.48 -3.57
C LEU A 255 8.95 23.59 -5.10
N VAL A 256 10.05 23.17 -5.71
CA VAL A 256 10.17 22.93 -7.16
C VAL A 256 10.78 21.56 -7.43
N SER A 257 10.46 21.00 -8.59
CA SER A 257 11.09 19.78 -9.12
C SER A 257 11.86 20.12 -10.38
N ILE A 258 13.11 19.68 -10.47
CA ILE A 258 14.01 19.95 -11.59
C ILE A 258 14.40 18.61 -12.21
N PRO A 259 14.32 18.46 -13.54
CA PRO A 259 14.80 17.27 -14.22
C PRO A 259 16.23 16.93 -13.85
N LEU A 260 16.47 15.68 -13.51
CA LEU A 260 17.78 15.10 -13.23
C LEU A 260 18.30 14.42 -14.50
N HIS A 261 19.60 14.47 -14.76
CA HIS A 261 20.19 13.80 -15.93
C HIS A 261 21.62 13.32 -15.67
N GLU A 262 22.10 12.44 -16.57
CA GLU A 262 23.45 11.83 -16.56
C GLU A 262 23.74 11.06 -15.27
N PRO A 263 23.06 9.90 -15.07
CA PRO A 263 22.00 9.29 -15.89
C PRO A 263 20.60 9.77 -15.58
N ASP A 264 19.70 9.70 -16.58
CA ASP A 264 18.25 9.79 -16.36
C ASP A 264 17.79 8.49 -15.70
N ILE A 265 16.98 8.61 -14.64
CA ILE A 265 16.44 7.47 -13.91
C ILE A 265 14.92 7.59 -13.89
N ALA A 266 14.24 6.47 -14.13
CA ALA A 266 12.80 6.35 -13.98
C ALA A 266 12.45 4.98 -13.39
N ARG A 267 11.30 4.91 -12.75
CA ARG A 267 10.69 3.66 -12.31
C ARG A 267 9.38 3.42 -13.06
N THR A 268 9.08 2.17 -13.37
CA THR A 268 7.80 1.80 -13.97
C THR A 268 6.80 1.50 -12.87
N LEU A 269 5.80 2.37 -12.69
CA LEU A 269 4.67 2.09 -11.82
C LEU A 269 3.64 1.24 -12.55
N GLY A 270 3.04 0.33 -11.80
CA GLY A 270 1.97 -0.52 -12.29
C GLY A 270 1.18 -1.14 -11.15
N LEU A 271 0.14 -1.84 -11.53
CA LEU A 271 -0.68 -2.58 -10.61
C LEU A 271 -0.20 -4.03 -10.53
N ILE A 272 -0.20 -4.59 -9.34
CA ILE A 272 0.07 -6.00 -9.09
C ILE A 272 -1.15 -6.67 -8.49
N LYS A 273 -1.44 -7.87 -8.94
CA LYS A 273 -2.40 -8.78 -8.34
C LYS A 273 -1.80 -10.18 -8.23
N ARG A 274 -2.31 -10.97 -7.31
CA ARG A 274 -1.86 -12.36 -7.16
C ARG A 274 -2.22 -13.16 -8.41
N ARG A 275 -1.26 -13.90 -8.93
CA ARG A 275 -1.46 -14.77 -10.10
C ARG A 275 -2.50 -15.85 -9.81
N GLY A 276 -3.39 -16.09 -10.77
CA GLY A 276 -4.43 -17.12 -10.66
C GLY A 276 -5.53 -16.78 -9.66
N ARG A 277 -5.62 -15.55 -9.17
CA ARG A 277 -6.71 -15.07 -8.33
C ARG A 277 -7.46 -13.94 -9.02
N GLU A 278 -8.76 -14.12 -9.18
CA GLU A 278 -9.66 -13.08 -9.67
C GLU A 278 -9.92 -12.03 -8.59
N LEU A 279 -9.99 -10.79 -9.00
CA LEU A 279 -10.42 -9.70 -8.11
C LEU A 279 -11.93 -9.78 -7.90
N THR A 280 -12.37 -9.43 -6.71
CA THR A 280 -13.80 -9.24 -6.46
C THR A 280 -14.34 -8.12 -7.35
N THR A 281 -15.64 -8.11 -7.65
CA THR A 281 -16.26 -7.06 -8.49
C THR A 281 -15.93 -5.66 -7.96
N ALA A 282 -15.96 -5.48 -6.63
CA ALA A 282 -15.63 -4.21 -5.98
C ALA A 282 -14.15 -3.84 -6.17
N ALA A 283 -13.24 -4.79 -5.94
CA ALA A 283 -11.80 -4.58 -6.13
C ALA A 283 -11.44 -4.36 -7.60
N SER A 284 -12.07 -5.09 -8.52
CA SER A 284 -11.88 -4.92 -9.96
C SER A 284 -12.27 -3.52 -10.43
N TYR A 285 -13.41 -3.00 -9.98
CA TYR A 285 -13.82 -1.63 -10.32
C TYR A 285 -12.85 -0.58 -9.77
N PHE A 286 -12.31 -0.78 -8.55
CA PHE A 286 -11.30 0.12 -8.00
C PHE A 286 -9.99 0.05 -8.79
N TYR A 287 -9.58 -1.16 -9.17
CA TYR A 287 -8.41 -1.43 -10.03
C TYR A 287 -8.53 -0.70 -11.36
N ASP A 288 -9.68 -0.84 -12.06
CA ASP A 288 -9.95 -0.18 -13.35
C ASP A 288 -9.95 1.35 -13.24
N LEU A 289 -10.48 1.90 -12.13
CA LEU A 289 -10.43 3.34 -11.88
C LEU A 289 -9.00 3.85 -11.73
N LEU A 290 -8.13 3.09 -11.05
CA LEU A 290 -6.71 3.43 -10.93
C LEU A 290 -6.02 3.41 -12.29
N ILE A 291 -6.21 2.37 -13.10
CA ILE A 291 -5.66 2.30 -14.46
C ILE A 291 -6.04 3.55 -15.28
N ARG A 292 -7.32 3.94 -15.23
CA ARG A 292 -7.81 5.14 -15.95
C ARG A 292 -7.23 6.45 -15.42
N ALA A 293 -7.00 6.54 -14.12
CA ALA A 293 -6.44 7.74 -13.50
C ALA A 293 -4.94 7.91 -13.76
N MET A 294 -4.25 6.80 -14.11
CA MET A 294 -2.81 6.76 -14.37
C MET A 294 -2.46 6.90 -15.85
N LYS A 295 -3.42 6.67 -16.77
CA LYS A 295 -3.30 6.92 -18.22
C LYS A 295 -3.65 8.36 -18.55
#